data_84b781ce6ba1ce09c171c10419954419
#
_entry.id   84b781ce6ba1ce09c171c10419954419
#
_cell.length_a   1.000
_cell.length_b   1.000
_cell.length_c   1.000
_cell.angle_alpha   90.00
_cell.angle_beta   90.00
_cell.angle_gamma   90.00
#
_symmetry.space_group_name_H-M   'P 1'
#
loop_
_entity.id
_entity.type
_entity.pdbx_description
1 polymer ?
#
loop_
_entity_poly.entity_id
_entity_poly.type
_entity_poly.pdbx_seq_one_letter_code
_entity_poly.pdbx_strand_id
1 'polypeptide(L)'
;MSKRYRHTKNKLKYEITEFINNLNFKSNNLTFSKQITILGCVLGYISLFMPWIIDNNLGKNWNSFYSLSGNIGYLLIIILTLPIFVIFSTNYKEKIKLYSDLSLKNHFIIITSGFFVLSFSIIILSFANGLQTFFENTTYGKGVILSMTGGIIILLGGLIIRKEYHNNSSEIILNKLNQDREETKEKDNMKLPF
;
A
#
# COMPACT_ATOMS: atom_id res chain seq x y z
N MET A 1 41.43 4.99 -3.33
CA MET A 1 39.96 5.06 -3.51
C MET A 1 39.18 3.79 -3.15
N SER A 2 39.78 2.68 -2.72
CA SER A 2 39.07 1.39 -2.60
C SER A 2 38.43 1.08 -1.21
N LYS A 3 38.86 1.68 -0.11
CA LYS A 3 38.34 1.38 1.24
C LYS A 3 36.97 1.97 1.55
N ARG A 4 36.61 3.15 1.03
CA ARG A 4 35.29 3.79 1.23
C ARG A 4 34.17 3.03 0.52
N TYR A 5 34.45 2.48 -0.66
CA TYR A 5 33.45 1.74 -1.46
C TYR A 5 33.08 0.39 -0.83
N ARG A 6 34.04 -0.27 -0.17
CA ARG A 6 33.78 -1.56 0.56
C ARG A 6 32.93 -1.34 1.80
N HIS A 7 33.11 -0.24 2.50
CA HIS A 7 32.36 0.04 3.74
C HIS A 7 30.88 0.35 3.45
N THR A 8 30.58 1.11 2.38
CA THR A 8 29.20 1.40 1.95
C THR A 8 28.48 0.16 1.43
N LYS A 9 29.16 -0.68 0.65
CA LYS A 9 28.57 -1.92 0.10
C LYS A 9 28.24 -2.95 1.21
N ASN A 10 29.08 -3.04 2.24
CA ASN A 10 28.81 -3.91 3.38
C ASN A 10 27.69 -3.38 4.29
N LYS A 11 27.59 -2.04 4.44
CA LYS A 11 26.51 -1.40 5.20
C LYS A 11 25.17 -1.62 4.51
N LEU A 12 25.10 -1.43 3.19
CA LEU A 12 23.89 -1.63 2.41
C LEU A 12 23.46 -3.09 2.38
N LYS A 13 24.41 -4.04 2.29
CA LYS A 13 24.14 -5.46 2.39
C LYS A 13 23.61 -5.86 3.78
N TYR A 14 24.16 -5.28 4.83
CA TYR A 14 23.70 -5.51 6.20
C TYR A 14 22.27 -4.96 6.39
N GLU A 15 22.01 -3.74 5.97
CA GLU A 15 20.68 -3.12 6.03
C GLU A 15 19.63 -3.92 5.23
N ILE A 16 20.00 -4.42 4.03
CA ILE A 16 19.11 -5.28 3.22
C ILE A 16 18.87 -6.63 3.91
N THR A 17 19.91 -7.23 4.52
CA THR A 17 19.77 -8.52 5.19
C THR A 17 18.94 -8.38 6.47
N GLU A 18 19.16 -7.32 7.25
CA GLU A 18 18.36 -7.00 8.43
C GLU A 18 16.89 -6.71 8.05
N PHE A 19 16.70 -6.04 6.92
CA PHE A 19 15.41 -5.78 6.33
C PHE A 19 14.68 -7.08 5.92
N ILE A 20 15.37 -7.99 5.20
CA ILE A 20 14.80 -9.29 4.79
C ILE A 20 14.49 -10.17 6.01
N ASN A 21 15.34 -10.15 7.02
CA ASN A 21 15.13 -10.91 8.27
C ASN A 21 13.97 -10.32 9.11
N ASN A 22 13.72 -9.01 8.98
CA ASN A 22 12.57 -8.33 9.60
C ASN A 22 11.26 -8.54 8.83
N LEU A 23 11.32 -9.08 7.59
CA LEU A 23 10.15 -9.56 6.86
C LEU A 23 9.71 -10.91 7.46
N ASN A 24 8.96 -10.83 8.54
CA ASN A 24 8.45 -12.02 9.22
C ASN A 24 7.22 -12.53 8.45
N PHE A 25 7.44 -13.39 7.44
CA PHE A 25 6.38 -14.08 6.68
C PHE A 25 5.51 -15.01 7.55
N LYS A 26 5.80 -15.11 8.85
CA LYS A 26 5.10 -15.95 9.83
C LYS A 26 3.88 -15.24 10.44
N SER A 27 3.21 -14.36 9.70
CA SER A 27 2.01 -13.70 10.17
C SER A 27 0.77 -14.59 9.94
N ASN A 28 0.50 -15.47 10.87
CA ASN A 28 -0.75 -16.26 10.89
C ASN A 28 -2.00 -15.41 11.23
N ASN A 29 -1.84 -14.13 11.51
CA ASN A 29 -2.93 -13.23 11.91
C ASN A 29 -3.08 -12.04 10.96
N LEU A 30 -3.37 -12.35 9.68
CA LEU A 30 -3.78 -11.31 8.74
C LEU A 30 -5.20 -10.85 9.11
N THR A 31 -5.33 -9.62 9.60
CA THR A 31 -6.65 -9.01 9.82
C THR A 31 -7.42 -8.93 8.50
N PHE A 32 -8.74 -8.92 8.58
CA PHE A 32 -9.62 -8.87 7.40
C PHE A 32 -9.28 -7.69 6.46
N SER A 33 -8.95 -6.53 7.01
CA SER A 33 -8.53 -5.35 6.27
C SER A 33 -7.25 -5.56 5.45
N LYS A 34 -6.27 -6.28 6.01
CA LYS A 34 -5.04 -6.65 5.31
C LYS A 34 -5.30 -7.64 4.18
N GLN A 35 -6.19 -8.60 4.39
CA GLN A 35 -6.58 -9.58 3.36
C GLN A 35 -7.25 -8.88 2.17
N ILE A 36 -8.19 -7.96 2.42
CA ILE A 36 -8.81 -7.14 1.37
C ILE A 36 -7.75 -6.37 0.58
N THR A 37 -6.80 -5.72 1.26
CA THR A 37 -5.74 -4.97 0.58
C THR A 37 -4.88 -5.87 -0.31
N ILE A 38 -4.50 -7.06 0.17
CA ILE A 38 -3.74 -8.04 -0.61
C ILE A 38 -4.54 -8.49 -1.83
N LEU A 39 -5.83 -8.77 -1.67
CA LEU A 39 -6.71 -9.14 -2.78
C LEU A 39 -6.74 -8.03 -3.84
N GLY A 40 -6.86 -6.77 -3.45
CA GLY A 40 -6.78 -5.63 -4.35
C GLY A 40 -5.44 -5.57 -5.11
N CYS A 41 -4.32 -5.81 -4.42
CA CYS A 41 -3.01 -5.87 -5.06
C CYS A 41 -2.90 -7.03 -6.07
N VAL A 42 -3.40 -8.21 -5.73
CA VAL A 42 -3.41 -9.37 -6.65
C VAL A 42 -4.22 -9.06 -7.91
N LEU A 43 -5.41 -8.47 -7.77
CA LEU A 43 -6.21 -8.02 -8.91
C LEU A 43 -5.45 -6.98 -9.75
N GLY A 44 -4.79 -6.03 -9.10
CA GLY A 44 -3.91 -5.07 -9.75
C GLY A 44 -2.81 -5.74 -10.56
N TYR A 45 -2.09 -6.73 -10.00
CA TYR A 45 -1.06 -7.46 -10.72
C TYR A 45 -1.60 -8.24 -11.92
N ILE A 46 -2.72 -8.94 -11.77
CA ILE A 46 -3.36 -9.66 -12.87
C ILE A 46 -3.73 -8.69 -13.99
N SER A 47 -4.21 -7.50 -13.65
CA SER A 47 -4.62 -6.48 -14.62
C SER A 47 -3.48 -6.03 -15.53
N LEU A 48 -2.22 -6.04 -15.04
CA LEU A 48 -1.06 -5.58 -15.81
C LEU A 48 -0.80 -6.43 -17.06
N PHE A 49 -1.11 -7.71 -16.99
CA PHE A 49 -0.93 -8.66 -18.10
C PHE A 49 -2.15 -8.75 -19.02
N MET A 50 -3.30 -8.23 -18.58
CA MET A 50 -4.50 -8.17 -19.41
C MET A 50 -4.42 -7.04 -20.45
N PRO A 51 -5.22 -7.09 -21.52
CA PRO A 51 -5.31 -5.99 -22.48
C PRO A 51 -5.79 -4.71 -21.82
N TRP A 52 -5.05 -3.61 -22.03
CA TRP A 52 -5.42 -2.27 -21.60
C TRP A 52 -6.00 -1.44 -22.73
N ILE A 53 -5.47 -1.63 -23.94
CA ILE A 53 -5.95 -1.01 -25.17
C ILE A 53 -6.10 -2.11 -26.20
N ILE A 54 -7.23 -2.10 -26.92
CA ILE A 54 -7.60 -3.08 -27.95
C ILE A 54 -7.83 -2.29 -29.24
N ASP A 55 -7.14 -2.70 -30.31
CA ASP A 55 -7.42 -2.23 -31.66
C ASP A 55 -8.06 -3.35 -32.47
N ASN A 56 -9.34 -3.20 -32.73
CA ASN A 56 -10.12 -4.18 -33.47
C ASN A 56 -9.76 -4.24 -34.97
N ASN A 57 -9.20 -3.14 -35.54
CA ASN A 57 -8.79 -3.14 -36.94
C ASN A 57 -7.53 -3.97 -37.17
N LEU A 58 -6.56 -3.83 -36.29
CA LEU A 58 -5.29 -4.55 -36.38
C LEU A 58 -5.34 -5.91 -35.69
N GLY A 59 -6.43 -6.22 -34.94
CA GLY A 59 -6.54 -7.40 -34.11
C GLY A 59 -5.46 -7.45 -33.00
N LYS A 60 -4.93 -6.29 -32.61
CA LYS A 60 -3.82 -6.20 -31.63
C LYS A 60 -4.34 -5.79 -30.27
N ASN A 61 -3.78 -6.45 -29.25
CA ASN A 61 -4.04 -6.17 -27.85
C ASN A 61 -2.75 -5.69 -27.19
N TRP A 62 -2.80 -4.52 -26.55
CA TRP A 62 -1.67 -3.96 -25.80
C TRP A 62 -1.95 -4.02 -24.31
N ASN A 63 -1.05 -4.61 -23.57
CA ASN A 63 -1.08 -4.61 -22.09
C ASN A 63 -0.40 -3.35 -21.53
N SER A 64 -0.30 -3.25 -20.20
CA SER A 64 0.24 -2.08 -19.50
C SER A 64 1.74 -1.80 -19.76
N PHE A 65 2.48 -2.78 -20.31
CA PHE A 65 3.93 -2.66 -20.54
C PHE A 65 4.30 -2.15 -21.93
N TYR A 66 3.34 -1.98 -22.81
CA TYR A 66 3.59 -1.46 -24.15
C TYR A 66 3.68 0.08 -24.15
N SER A 67 4.45 0.59 -25.12
CA SER A 67 4.66 2.04 -25.28
C SER A 67 3.37 2.82 -25.51
N LEU A 68 2.36 2.21 -26.15
CA LEU A 68 1.06 2.84 -26.39
C LEU A 68 0.29 3.12 -25.08
N SER A 69 0.50 2.28 -24.05
CA SER A 69 -0.02 2.51 -22.70
C SER A 69 0.95 3.34 -21.84
N GLY A 70 1.99 3.95 -22.43
CA GLY A 70 2.98 4.75 -21.74
C GLY A 70 3.90 3.95 -20.81
N ASN A 71 4.03 2.64 -21.01
CA ASN A 71 4.85 1.74 -20.16
C ASN A 71 4.46 1.80 -18.67
N ILE A 72 3.22 2.17 -18.37
CA ILE A 72 2.72 2.44 -17.01
C ILE A 72 2.79 1.20 -16.11
N GLY A 73 2.82 0.01 -16.72
CA GLY A 73 2.91 -1.26 -16.01
C GLY A 73 4.12 -1.35 -15.09
N TYR A 74 5.28 -0.83 -15.51
CA TYR A 74 6.49 -0.83 -14.68
C TYR A 74 6.32 0.03 -13.41
N LEU A 75 5.67 1.17 -13.54
CA LEU A 75 5.40 2.05 -12.41
C LEU A 75 4.35 1.44 -11.48
N LEU A 76 3.31 0.84 -12.04
CA LEU A 76 2.27 0.17 -11.25
C LEU A 76 2.80 -1.04 -10.48
N ILE A 77 3.77 -1.80 -11.01
CA ILE A 77 4.43 -2.87 -10.24
C ILE A 77 5.02 -2.30 -8.95
N ILE A 78 5.75 -1.20 -9.04
CA ILE A 78 6.38 -0.58 -7.87
C ILE A 78 5.30 -0.14 -6.88
N ILE A 79 4.25 0.55 -7.36
CA ILE A 79 3.17 1.06 -6.52
C ILE A 79 2.41 -0.08 -5.83
N LEU A 80 2.11 -1.18 -6.54
CA LEU A 80 1.40 -2.35 -5.99
C LEU A 80 2.24 -3.15 -5.00
N THR A 81 3.59 -3.10 -5.12
CA THR A 81 4.49 -3.77 -4.18
C THR A 81 4.51 -3.07 -2.82
N LEU A 82 4.34 -1.74 -2.78
CA LEU A 82 4.38 -0.96 -1.55
C LEU A 82 3.36 -1.40 -0.48
N PRO A 83 2.06 -1.57 -0.78
CA PRO A 83 1.08 -2.06 0.19
C PRO A 83 1.42 -3.45 0.72
N ILE A 84 1.82 -4.36 -0.18
CA ILE A 84 2.21 -5.73 0.19
C ILE A 84 3.39 -5.67 1.15
N PHE A 85 4.42 -4.88 0.80
CA PHE A 85 5.59 -4.67 1.64
C PHE A 85 5.22 -4.13 3.02
N VAL A 86 4.36 -3.11 3.07
CA VAL A 86 3.89 -2.52 4.33
C VAL A 86 3.16 -3.54 5.19
N ILE A 87 2.28 -4.37 4.60
CA ILE A 87 1.50 -5.38 5.32
C ILE A 87 2.40 -6.44 5.96
N PHE A 88 3.44 -6.89 5.25
CA PHE A 88 4.35 -7.94 5.71
C PHE A 88 5.52 -7.43 6.57
N SER A 89 5.90 -6.15 6.43
CA SER A 89 7.00 -5.52 7.19
C SER A 89 6.62 -5.13 8.61
N THR A 90 5.36 -5.15 8.99
CA THR A 90 4.91 -4.63 10.28
C THR A 90 4.93 -5.66 11.38
N ASN A 91 6.10 -5.85 11.97
CA ASN A 91 6.18 -6.27 13.34
C ASN A 91 6.14 -5.02 14.25
N TYR A 92 5.00 -4.72 14.87
CA TYR A 92 4.81 -3.78 15.99
C TYR A 92 5.09 -2.28 15.74
N LYS A 93 5.70 -1.87 14.62
CA LYS A 93 5.94 -0.45 14.34
C LYS A 93 4.91 0.07 13.34
N GLU A 94 3.94 0.80 13.84
CA GLU A 94 2.87 1.44 13.06
C GLU A 94 3.37 2.49 12.06
N LYS A 95 4.69 2.71 12.02
CA LYS A 95 5.35 3.70 11.17
C LYS A 95 6.58 3.11 10.53
N ILE A 96 6.72 3.31 9.23
CA ILE A 96 7.97 3.05 8.51
C ILE A 96 8.82 4.32 8.57
N LYS A 97 10.04 4.20 9.09
CA LYS A 97 11.03 5.28 9.02
C LYS A 97 11.68 5.23 7.65
N LEU A 98 11.35 6.18 6.78
CA LEU A 98 12.02 6.33 5.48
C LEU A 98 13.37 7.03 5.60
N TYR A 99 13.47 7.98 6.53
CA TYR A 99 14.68 8.78 6.80
C TYR A 99 14.66 9.20 8.26
N SER A 100 15.76 9.71 8.81
CA SER A 100 15.90 9.94 10.26
C SER A 100 14.73 10.70 10.90
N ASP A 101 14.05 11.58 10.15
CA ASP A 101 12.96 12.42 10.66
C ASP A 101 11.60 12.16 10.00
N LEU A 102 11.55 11.40 8.88
CA LEU A 102 10.32 11.15 8.15
C LEU A 102 9.76 9.76 8.48
N SER A 103 8.73 9.74 9.33
CA SER A 103 7.99 8.51 9.65
C SER A 103 6.61 8.55 9.00
N LEU A 104 6.36 7.68 8.02
CA LEU A 104 5.05 7.52 7.39
C LEU A 104 4.23 6.45 8.10
N LYS A 105 2.97 6.75 8.36
CA LYS A 105 2.03 5.76 8.90
C LYS A 105 1.68 4.73 7.82
N ASN A 106 1.63 3.47 8.19
CA ASN A 106 1.41 2.35 7.27
C ASN A 106 0.12 2.47 6.44
N HIS A 107 -0.98 2.87 7.06
CA HIS A 107 -2.25 3.05 6.37
C HIS A 107 -2.19 4.16 5.30
N PHE A 108 -1.35 5.19 5.52
CA PHE A 108 -1.19 6.27 4.55
C PHE A 108 -0.53 5.77 3.26
N ILE A 109 0.49 4.92 3.37
CA ILE A 109 1.17 4.32 2.20
C ILE A 109 0.18 3.47 1.40
N ILE A 110 -0.66 2.67 2.08
CA ILE A 110 -1.66 1.82 1.44
C ILE A 110 -2.71 2.66 0.70
N ILE A 111 -3.25 3.69 1.36
CA ILE A 111 -4.27 4.58 0.76
C ILE A 111 -3.68 5.30 -0.46
N THR A 112 -2.47 5.87 -0.33
CA THR A 112 -1.80 6.57 -1.44
C THR A 112 -1.52 5.63 -2.61
N SER A 113 -1.09 4.39 -2.36
CA SER A 113 -0.88 3.41 -3.43
C SER A 113 -2.18 3.08 -4.15
N GLY A 114 -3.28 2.82 -3.43
CA GLY A 114 -4.59 2.58 -4.04
C GLY A 114 -5.08 3.77 -4.88
N PHE A 115 -4.87 5.00 -4.37
CA PHE A 115 -5.19 6.22 -5.10
C PHE A 115 -4.40 6.36 -6.40
N PHE A 116 -3.09 6.09 -6.38
CA PHE A 116 -2.28 6.14 -7.60
C PHE A 116 -2.69 5.07 -8.62
N VAL A 117 -2.93 3.83 -8.19
CA VAL A 117 -3.41 2.77 -9.08
C VAL A 117 -4.70 3.19 -9.77
N LEU A 118 -5.65 3.74 -9.02
CA LEU A 118 -6.93 4.22 -9.55
C LEU A 118 -6.73 5.40 -10.49
N SER A 119 -5.92 6.40 -10.13
CA SER A 119 -5.65 7.58 -10.95
C SER A 119 -5.01 7.22 -12.29
N PHE A 120 -4.00 6.34 -12.29
CA PHE A 120 -3.37 5.91 -13.54
C PHE A 120 -4.32 5.10 -14.41
N SER A 121 -5.18 4.28 -13.83
CA SER A 121 -6.20 3.55 -14.58
C SER A 121 -7.20 4.49 -15.24
N ILE A 122 -7.63 5.55 -14.55
CA ILE A 122 -8.53 6.57 -15.10
C ILE A 122 -7.85 7.36 -16.24
N ILE A 123 -6.57 7.71 -16.08
CA ILE A 123 -5.79 8.39 -17.11
C ILE A 123 -5.74 7.55 -18.38
N ILE A 124 -5.44 6.25 -18.28
CA ILE A 124 -5.38 5.35 -19.44
C ILE A 124 -6.77 5.13 -20.04
N LEU A 125 -7.83 5.03 -19.22
CA LEU A 125 -9.19 4.95 -19.69
C LEU A 125 -9.56 6.20 -20.53
N SER A 126 -9.24 7.38 -20.03
CA SER A 126 -9.48 8.64 -20.73
C SER A 126 -8.67 8.75 -22.02
N PHE A 127 -7.41 8.27 -21.98
CA PHE A 127 -6.55 8.22 -23.16
C PHE A 127 -7.11 7.26 -24.23
N ALA A 128 -7.54 6.05 -23.84
CA ALA A 128 -8.12 5.08 -24.76
C ALA A 128 -9.42 5.62 -25.41
N ASN A 129 -10.27 6.30 -24.63
CA ASN A 129 -11.45 6.96 -25.16
C ASN A 129 -11.09 8.12 -26.11
N GLY A 130 -10.04 8.88 -25.81
CA GLY A 130 -9.50 9.89 -26.71
C GLY A 130 -8.99 9.31 -28.03
N LEU A 131 -8.29 8.16 -27.97
CA LEU A 131 -7.85 7.45 -29.18
C LEU A 131 -9.04 7.00 -30.06
N GLN A 132 -10.15 6.62 -29.47
CA GLN A 132 -11.35 6.20 -30.21
C GLN A 132 -11.90 7.32 -31.12
N THR A 133 -11.68 8.59 -30.78
CA THR A 133 -12.10 9.72 -31.66
C THR A 133 -11.27 9.83 -32.92
N PHE A 134 -10.04 9.34 -32.91
CA PHE A 134 -9.14 9.36 -34.08
C PHE A 134 -9.06 8.00 -34.79
N PHE A 135 -9.26 6.91 -34.04
CA PHE A 135 -9.20 5.54 -34.51
C PHE A 135 -10.49 4.83 -34.08
N GLU A 136 -11.52 4.83 -34.92
CA GLU A 136 -12.90 4.42 -34.61
C GLU A 136 -13.04 3.05 -33.95
N ASN A 137 -12.07 2.15 -34.15
CA ASN A 137 -12.11 0.77 -33.64
C ASN A 137 -11.15 0.50 -32.49
N THR A 138 -10.59 1.55 -31.87
CA THR A 138 -9.75 1.42 -30.67
C THR A 138 -10.62 1.55 -29.43
N THR A 139 -10.53 0.59 -28.51
CA THR A 139 -11.30 0.57 -27.26
C THR A 139 -10.40 0.25 -26.06
N TYR A 140 -10.89 0.59 -24.86
CA TYR A 140 -10.19 0.15 -23.64
C TYR A 140 -10.42 -1.34 -23.37
N GLY A 141 -9.40 -1.98 -22.84
CA GLY A 141 -9.43 -3.41 -22.51
C GLY A 141 -9.86 -3.68 -21.05
N LYS A 142 -10.15 -4.94 -20.77
CA LYS A 142 -10.56 -5.42 -19.44
C LYS A 142 -9.49 -5.19 -18.36
N GLY A 143 -8.20 -5.07 -18.73
CA GLY A 143 -7.10 -4.78 -17.80
C GLY A 143 -7.28 -3.47 -17.06
N VAL A 144 -7.71 -2.40 -17.75
CA VAL A 144 -7.95 -1.08 -17.13
C VAL A 144 -9.03 -1.17 -16.07
N ILE A 145 -10.16 -1.82 -16.40
CA ILE A 145 -11.28 -1.98 -15.45
C ILE A 145 -10.85 -2.79 -14.23
N LEU A 146 -10.10 -3.88 -14.45
CA LEU A 146 -9.61 -4.71 -13.36
C LEU A 146 -8.60 -3.96 -12.48
N SER A 147 -7.76 -3.11 -13.05
CA SER A 147 -6.85 -2.23 -12.32
C SER A 147 -7.61 -1.20 -11.48
N MET A 148 -8.67 -0.58 -12.03
CA MET A 148 -9.54 0.34 -11.28
C MET A 148 -10.19 -0.36 -10.09
N THR A 149 -10.77 -1.54 -10.28
CA THR A 149 -11.38 -2.31 -9.20
C THR A 149 -10.36 -2.68 -8.13
N GLY A 150 -9.16 -3.11 -8.54
CA GLY A 150 -8.03 -3.38 -7.62
C GLY A 150 -7.66 -2.14 -6.81
N GLY A 151 -7.54 -0.97 -7.45
CA GLY A 151 -7.25 0.31 -6.80
C GLY A 151 -8.31 0.71 -5.76
N ILE A 152 -9.60 0.56 -6.09
CA ILE A 152 -10.71 0.81 -5.14
C ILE A 152 -10.62 -0.13 -3.94
N ILE A 153 -10.36 -1.41 -4.15
CA ILE A 153 -10.25 -2.40 -3.07
C ILE A 153 -9.07 -2.09 -2.16
N ILE A 154 -7.91 -1.68 -2.70
CA ILE A 154 -6.75 -1.24 -1.92
C ILE A 154 -7.10 0.00 -1.07
N LEU A 155 -7.78 0.99 -1.66
CA LEU A 155 -8.24 2.17 -0.94
C LEU A 155 -9.16 1.81 0.23
N LEU A 156 -10.16 0.97 0.00
CA LEU A 156 -11.09 0.53 1.05
C LEU A 156 -10.36 -0.22 2.15
N GLY A 157 -9.45 -1.14 1.80
CA GLY A 157 -8.61 -1.84 2.76
C GLY A 157 -7.77 -0.88 3.61
N GLY A 158 -7.15 0.11 2.99
CA GLY A 158 -6.37 1.15 3.69
C GLY A 158 -7.21 2.01 4.63
N LEU A 159 -8.45 2.35 4.26
CA LEU A 159 -9.38 3.10 5.11
C LEU A 159 -9.84 2.27 6.32
N ILE A 160 -10.09 0.97 6.14
CA ILE A 160 -10.44 0.06 7.23
C ILE A 160 -9.27 -0.07 8.21
N ILE A 161 -8.04 -0.25 7.70
CA ILE A 161 -6.81 -0.28 8.52
C ILE A 161 -6.65 1.02 9.32
N ARG A 162 -6.92 2.18 8.71
CA ARG A 162 -6.90 3.47 9.39
C ARG A 162 -7.91 3.52 10.54
N LYS A 163 -9.13 3.02 10.34
CA LYS A 163 -10.18 2.98 11.36
C LYS A 163 -9.81 2.05 12.52
N GLU A 164 -9.31 0.84 12.21
CA GLU A 164 -8.81 -0.11 13.22
C GLU A 164 -7.72 0.53 14.08
N TYR A 165 -6.77 1.21 13.44
CA TYR A 165 -5.70 1.93 14.12
C TYR A 165 -6.21 3.01 15.06
N HIS A 166 -7.19 3.80 14.62
CA HIS A 166 -7.76 4.87 15.43
C HIS A 166 -8.51 4.34 16.66
N ASN A 167 -9.28 3.27 16.49
CA ASN A 167 -10.01 2.61 17.58
C ASN A 167 -9.03 2.06 18.63
N ASN A 168 -8.00 1.33 18.23
CA ASN A 168 -6.99 0.79 19.14
C ASN A 168 -6.27 1.89 19.92
N SER A 169 -5.92 3.02 19.26
CA SER A 169 -5.30 4.15 19.92
C SER A 169 -6.21 4.81 20.96
N SER A 170 -7.52 4.90 20.66
CA SER A 170 -8.52 5.45 21.58
C SER A 170 -8.72 4.56 22.80
N GLU A 171 -8.77 3.24 22.62
CA GLU A 171 -8.86 2.28 23.73
C GLU A 171 -7.64 2.34 24.65
N ILE A 172 -6.44 2.46 24.10
CA ILE A 172 -5.21 2.59 24.91
C ILE A 172 -5.24 3.87 25.75
N ILE A 173 -5.70 4.98 25.18
CA ILE A 173 -5.81 6.26 25.90
C ILE A 173 -6.86 6.14 27.01
N LEU A 174 -8.00 5.53 26.72
CA LEU A 174 -9.10 5.35 27.68
C LEU A 174 -8.67 4.46 28.84
N ASN A 175 -7.96 3.37 28.57
CA ASN A 175 -7.42 2.48 29.60
C ASN A 175 -6.38 3.19 30.48
N LYS A 176 -5.51 4.01 29.91
CA LYS A 176 -4.57 4.83 30.70
C LYS A 176 -5.29 5.82 31.61
N LEU A 177 -6.29 6.54 31.06
CA LEU A 177 -7.07 7.49 31.86
C LEU A 177 -7.81 6.80 33.00
N ASN A 178 -8.32 5.59 32.78
CA ASN A 178 -8.98 4.82 33.83
C ASN A 178 -7.97 4.37 34.91
N GLN A 179 -6.79 3.91 34.52
CA GLN A 179 -5.70 3.55 35.46
C GLN A 179 -5.28 4.78 36.32
N ASP A 180 -5.02 5.92 35.68
CA ASP A 180 -4.65 7.15 36.39
C ASP A 180 -5.75 7.58 37.37
N ARG A 181 -7.02 7.36 37.01
CA ARG A 181 -8.17 7.68 37.87
C ARG A 181 -8.29 6.74 39.07
N GLU A 182 -7.98 5.45 38.89
CA GLU A 182 -7.96 4.46 39.96
C GLU A 182 -6.82 4.73 40.95
N GLU A 183 -5.60 5.00 40.44
CA GLU A 183 -4.44 5.36 41.28
C GLU A 183 -4.68 6.64 42.08
N THR A 184 -5.38 7.60 41.49
CA THR A 184 -5.73 8.84 42.20
C THR A 184 -6.72 8.61 43.34
N LYS A 185 -7.72 7.73 43.11
CA LYS A 185 -8.70 7.35 44.17
C LYS A 185 -8.04 6.57 45.30
N GLU A 186 -7.11 5.65 45.01
CA GLU A 186 -6.36 4.93 46.03
C GLU A 186 -5.51 5.89 46.91
N LYS A 187 -4.83 6.86 46.27
CA LYS A 187 -4.03 7.88 46.99
C LYS A 187 -4.89 8.78 47.85
N ASP A 188 -6.08 9.15 47.45
CA ASP A 188 -7.02 9.95 48.24
C ASP A 188 -7.58 9.15 49.43
N ASN A 189 -7.88 7.86 49.22
CA ASN A 189 -8.36 6.99 50.29
C ASN A 189 -7.26 6.71 51.37
N MET A 190 -5.98 6.77 51.00
CA MET A 190 -4.86 6.62 51.94
C MET A 190 -4.55 7.89 52.75
N LYS A 191 -5.14 9.04 52.40
CA LYS A 191 -4.92 10.35 53.05
C LYS A 191 -5.99 10.75 54.03
N LEU A 192 -6.94 9.88 54.40
CA LEU A 192 -7.91 10.19 55.44
C LEU A 192 -7.20 10.10 56.80
N PRO A 193 -6.93 11.24 57.49
CA PRO A 193 -6.41 11.21 58.85
C PRO A 193 -7.57 10.83 59.78
N PHE A 194 -7.32 9.84 60.57
CA PHE A 194 -8.17 9.60 61.78
C PHE A 194 -7.94 10.71 62.77
#